data_e7eba63288f9812c59ed599ab7dd2991
#
_entry.id   e7eba63288f9812c59ed599ab7dd2991
#
_cell.length_a   1.000
_cell.length_b   1.000
_cell.length_c   1.000
_cell.angle_alpha   90.00
_cell.angle_beta   90.00
_cell.angle_gamma   90.00
#
_symmetry.space_group_name_H-M   'P 1'
#
loop_
_entity.id
_entity.type
_entity.pdbx_description
1 polymer ?
#
loop_
_entity_poly.entity_id
_entity_poly.type
_entity_poly.pdbx_seq_one_letter_code
_entity_poly.pdbx_strand_id
1 'polypeptide(L)'
;MLRLLHYFPTLISSLFLLLLTSCAVIPPFQEMSNARQTIQAAVDAGAEIHAPAVLAQARKLLDDASREMEAGNNILARDYAVQAKQLATEARQTSLLMTRQKE
;
A
#
# COMPACT_ATOMS: atom_id res chain seq x y z
N MET A 1 -51.10 -9.73 -10.99
CA MET A 1 -49.83 -10.21 -11.59
C MET A 1 -49.19 -9.20 -12.53
N LEU A 2 -49.93 -8.52 -13.39
CA LEU A 2 -49.38 -7.50 -14.30
C LEU A 2 -48.78 -6.27 -13.60
N ARG A 3 -49.24 -5.94 -12.38
CA ARG A 3 -48.70 -4.82 -11.59
C ARG A 3 -47.33 -5.08 -11.01
N LEU A 4 -46.98 -6.33 -10.69
CA LEU A 4 -45.67 -6.73 -10.18
C LEU A 4 -44.56 -6.66 -11.23
N LEU A 5 -44.88 -6.89 -12.49
CA LEU A 5 -43.98 -6.78 -13.63
C LEU A 5 -43.55 -5.34 -13.91
N HIS A 6 -44.38 -4.35 -13.56
CA HIS A 6 -44.06 -2.91 -13.71
C HIS A 6 -43.02 -2.43 -12.68
N TYR A 7 -42.97 -3.04 -11.52
CA TYR A 7 -42.03 -2.68 -10.46
C TYR A 7 -40.65 -3.33 -10.61
N PHE A 8 -40.56 -4.38 -11.43
CA PHE A 8 -39.30 -5.13 -11.63
C PHE A 8 -38.20 -4.29 -12.24
N PRO A 9 -38.40 -3.48 -13.28
CA PRO A 9 -37.36 -2.61 -13.85
C PRO A 9 -36.99 -1.47 -12.93
N THR A 10 -37.89 -0.96 -12.11
CA THR A 10 -37.61 0.11 -11.15
C THR A 10 -36.78 -0.40 -9.97
N LEU A 11 -37.02 -1.62 -9.51
CA LEU A 11 -36.23 -2.27 -8.46
C LEU A 11 -34.80 -2.59 -8.92
N ILE A 12 -34.64 -3.05 -10.16
CA ILE A 12 -33.32 -3.33 -10.76
C ILE A 12 -32.53 -2.04 -10.96
N SER A 13 -33.20 -0.98 -11.40
CA SER A 13 -32.57 0.34 -11.58
C SER A 13 -32.11 0.94 -10.24
N SER A 14 -32.90 0.76 -9.17
CA SER A 14 -32.55 1.24 -7.84
C SER A 14 -31.40 0.44 -7.23
N LEU A 15 -31.36 -0.87 -7.46
CA LEU A 15 -30.27 -1.74 -7.02
C LEU A 15 -28.95 -1.43 -7.76
N PHE A 16 -29.04 -1.11 -9.04
CA PHE A 16 -27.88 -0.71 -9.86
C PHE A 16 -27.28 0.61 -9.39
N LEU A 17 -28.13 1.57 -8.99
CA LEU A 17 -27.68 2.87 -8.45
C LEU A 17 -26.97 2.72 -7.10
N LEU A 18 -27.37 1.76 -6.28
CA LEU A 18 -26.71 1.45 -5.00
C LEU A 18 -25.30 0.84 -5.19
N LEU A 19 -25.08 0.13 -6.28
CA LEU A 19 -23.77 -0.43 -6.62
C LEU A 19 -22.74 0.63 -7.06
N LEU A 20 -23.22 1.79 -7.57
CA LEU A 20 -22.37 2.89 -8.00
C LEU A 20 -21.82 3.73 -6.83
N THR A 21 -22.40 3.62 -5.64
CA THR A 21 -21.93 4.36 -4.44
C THR A 21 -20.78 3.68 -3.71
N SER A 22 -20.32 2.52 -4.16
CA SER A 22 -19.23 1.78 -3.52
C SER A 22 -17.82 2.23 -3.94
N CYS A 23 -17.66 3.44 -4.50
CA CYS A 23 -16.35 4.05 -4.76
C CYS A 23 -15.76 4.69 -3.50
N ALA A 24 -15.82 3.99 -2.37
CA ALA A 24 -15.12 4.40 -1.15
C ALA A 24 -13.60 4.24 -1.38
N VAL A 25 -12.80 5.23 -0.97
CA VAL A 25 -11.34 5.13 -0.99
C VAL A 25 -10.93 3.98 -0.07
N ILE A 26 -10.39 2.92 -0.64
CA ILE A 26 -9.98 1.72 0.11
C ILE A 26 -8.70 2.05 0.88
N PRO A 27 -8.62 1.72 2.20
CA PRO A 27 -7.38 1.87 2.95
C PRO A 27 -6.22 1.08 2.31
N PRO A 28 -4.98 1.61 2.33
CA PRO A 28 -3.84 1.05 1.60
C PRO A 28 -3.17 -0.11 2.34
N PHE A 29 -3.93 -1.08 2.82
CA PHE A 29 -3.40 -2.23 3.58
C PHE A 29 -2.42 -3.06 2.77
N GLN A 30 -2.70 -3.27 1.47
CA GLN A 30 -1.83 -4.07 0.60
C GLN A 30 -0.51 -3.36 0.35
N GLU A 31 -0.54 -2.06 0.06
CA GLU A 31 0.66 -1.25 -0.16
C GLU A 31 1.53 -1.19 1.09
N MET A 32 0.92 -1.05 2.26
CA MET A 32 1.63 -1.05 3.55
C MET A 32 2.23 -2.43 3.87
N SER A 33 1.51 -3.50 3.58
CA SER A 33 2.02 -4.86 3.72
C SER A 33 3.21 -5.11 2.79
N ASN A 34 3.11 -4.69 1.53
CA ASN A 34 4.20 -4.79 0.57
C ASN A 34 5.44 -4.01 1.04
N ALA A 35 5.25 -2.81 1.58
CA ALA A 35 6.34 -2.01 2.13
C ALA A 35 7.03 -2.72 3.32
N ARG A 36 6.26 -3.28 4.25
CA ARG A 36 6.81 -4.05 5.38
C ARG A 36 7.64 -5.24 4.92
N GLN A 37 7.12 -6.00 3.96
CA GLN A 37 7.82 -7.16 3.41
C GLN A 37 9.12 -6.75 2.71
N THR A 38 9.11 -5.65 1.96
CA THR A 38 10.29 -5.15 1.26
C THR A 38 11.33 -4.61 2.23
N ILE A 39 10.91 -3.92 3.30
CA ILE A 39 11.80 -3.47 4.39
C ILE A 39 12.46 -4.69 5.04
N GLN A 40 11.70 -5.74 5.34
CA GLN A 40 12.25 -6.96 5.92
C GLN A 40 13.24 -7.63 4.97
N ALA A 41 12.94 -7.69 3.67
CA ALA A 41 13.86 -8.22 2.66
C ALA A 41 15.15 -7.40 2.57
N ALA A 42 15.06 -6.07 2.74
CA ALA A 42 16.26 -5.21 2.81
C ALA A 42 17.10 -5.50 4.06
N VAL A 43 16.47 -5.67 5.21
CA VAL A 43 17.17 -6.07 6.46
C VAL A 43 17.89 -7.40 6.28
N ASP A 44 17.19 -8.38 5.72
CA ASP A 44 17.74 -9.72 5.46
C ASP A 44 18.93 -9.69 4.48
N ALA A 45 18.94 -8.72 3.57
CA ALA A 45 20.06 -8.49 2.65
C ALA A 45 21.24 -7.71 3.27
N GLY A 46 21.11 -7.26 4.51
CA GLY A 46 22.16 -6.53 5.23
C GLY A 46 22.07 -5.01 5.14
N ALA A 47 20.89 -4.46 4.88
CA ALA A 47 20.69 -3.01 4.69
C ALA A 47 20.99 -2.20 5.97
N GLU A 48 20.90 -2.78 7.14
CA GLU A 48 21.29 -2.10 8.39
C GLU A 48 22.79 -1.75 8.42
N ILE A 49 23.60 -2.50 7.70
CA ILE A 49 25.05 -2.28 7.57
C ILE A 49 25.36 -1.48 6.29
N HIS A 50 24.78 -1.86 5.16
CA HIS A 50 25.16 -1.36 3.83
C HIS A 50 24.36 -0.18 3.33
N ALA A 51 23.14 0.04 3.83
CA ALA A 51 22.25 1.14 3.40
C ALA A 51 21.41 1.66 4.57
N PRO A 52 22.01 2.02 5.72
CA PRO A 52 21.25 2.34 6.93
C PRO A 52 20.40 3.60 6.78
N ALA A 53 20.86 4.62 6.07
CA ALA A 53 20.12 5.87 5.90
C ALA A 53 18.86 5.67 5.02
N VAL A 54 18.98 4.96 3.92
CA VAL A 54 17.85 4.65 3.02
C VAL A 54 16.83 3.75 3.73
N LEU A 55 17.30 2.75 4.47
CA LEU A 55 16.44 1.88 5.27
C LEU A 55 15.66 2.67 6.33
N ALA A 56 16.33 3.61 7.02
CA ALA A 56 15.69 4.47 8.02
C ALA A 56 14.61 5.35 7.40
N GLN A 57 14.83 5.89 6.20
CA GLN A 57 13.84 6.67 5.47
C GLN A 57 12.63 5.79 5.07
N ALA A 58 12.87 4.57 4.62
CA ALA A 58 11.80 3.64 4.29
C ALA A 58 10.91 3.35 5.50
N ARG A 59 11.52 3.08 6.65
CA ARG A 59 10.81 2.84 7.92
C ARG A 59 9.98 4.07 8.34
N LYS A 60 10.56 5.27 8.23
CA LYS A 60 9.86 6.52 8.56
C LYS A 60 8.64 6.74 7.67
N LEU A 61 8.77 6.52 6.37
CA LEU A 61 7.65 6.67 5.44
C LEU A 61 6.53 5.67 5.72
N LEU A 62 6.86 4.45 6.14
CA LEU A 62 5.85 3.46 6.54
C LEU A 62 5.12 3.89 7.82
N ASP A 63 5.83 4.46 8.79
CA ASP A 63 5.21 5.02 10.00
C ASP A 63 4.30 6.20 9.65
N ASP A 64 4.74 7.09 8.78
CA ASP A 64 3.94 8.22 8.29
C ASP A 64 2.69 7.71 7.55
N ALA A 65 2.82 6.66 6.74
CA ALA A 65 1.68 6.01 6.07
C ALA A 65 0.65 5.50 7.10
N SER A 66 1.10 4.88 8.17
CA SER A 66 0.22 4.39 9.24
C SER A 66 -0.54 5.52 9.92
N ARG A 67 0.13 6.62 10.23
CA ARG A 67 -0.50 7.81 10.83
C ARG A 67 -1.52 8.45 9.90
N GLU A 68 -1.21 8.58 8.63
CA GLU A 68 -2.13 9.14 7.64
C GLU A 68 -3.35 8.24 7.43
N MET A 69 -3.16 6.93 7.43
CA MET A 69 -4.28 5.98 7.35
C MET A 69 -5.20 6.09 8.56
N GLU A 70 -4.65 6.19 9.77
CA GLU A 70 -5.43 6.38 11.01
C GLU A 70 -6.19 7.71 11.02
N ALA A 71 -5.63 8.73 10.40
CA ALA A 71 -6.27 10.04 10.22
C ALA A 71 -7.31 10.06 9.09
N GLY A 72 -7.47 8.97 8.34
CA GLY A 72 -8.41 8.86 7.21
C GLY A 72 -7.85 9.37 5.88
N ASN A 73 -6.59 9.77 5.81
CA ASN A 73 -5.93 10.28 4.61
C ASN A 73 -5.37 9.12 3.78
N ASN A 74 -6.25 8.29 3.22
CA ASN A 74 -5.87 7.03 2.58
C ASN A 74 -5.05 7.21 1.30
N ILE A 75 -5.26 8.29 0.56
CA ILE A 75 -4.48 8.61 -0.66
C ILE A 75 -3.03 8.91 -0.28
N LEU A 76 -2.83 9.78 0.70
CA LEU A 76 -1.49 10.14 1.19
C LEU A 76 -0.80 8.95 1.86
N ALA A 77 -1.55 8.17 2.63
CA ALA A 77 -1.04 6.93 3.23
C ALA A 77 -0.52 5.95 2.17
N ARG A 78 -1.26 5.79 1.07
CA ARG A 78 -0.84 4.95 -0.05
C ARG A 78 0.46 5.47 -0.68
N ASP A 79 0.53 6.78 -0.94
CA ASP A 79 1.73 7.38 -1.53
C ASP A 79 2.96 7.16 -0.66
N TYR A 80 2.84 7.35 0.64
CA TYR A 80 3.94 7.09 1.58
C TYR A 80 4.34 5.61 1.61
N ALA A 81 3.37 4.69 1.58
CA ALA A 81 3.66 3.25 1.56
C ALA A 81 4.38 2.83 0.28
N VAL A 82 3.97 3.37 -0.87
CA VAL A 82 4.66 3.13 -2.16
C VAL A 82 6.08 3.66 -2.13
N GLN A 83 6.30 4.86 -1.61
CA GLN A 83 7.64 5.45 -1.46
C GLN A 83 8.51 4.62 -0.50
N ALA A 84 7.94 4.15 0.61
CA ALA A 84 8.63 3.28 1.56
C ALA A 84 9.13 2.00 0.88
N LYS A 85 8.28 1.37 0.07
CA LYS A 85 8.65 0.18 -0.70
C LYS A 85 9.78 0.48 -1.69
N GLN A 86 9.72 1.61 -2.38
CA GLN A 86 10.76 2.01 -3.35
C GLN A 86 12.11 2.18 -2.67
N LEU A 87 12.18 2.89 -1.54
CA LEU A 87 13.41 3.07 -0.78
C LEU A 87 13.93 1.76 -0.20
N ALA A 88 13.03 0.91 0.29
CA ALA A 88 13.42 -0.40 0.79
C ALA A 88 13.99 -1.30 -0.32
N THR A 89 13.45 -1.20 -1.53
CA THR A 89 13.98 -1.89 -2.72
C THR A 89 15.39 -1.40 -3.04
N GLU A 90 15.61 -0.09 -3.02
CA GLU A 90 16.93 0.53 -3.21
C GLU A 90 17.92 0.04 -2.16
N ALA A 91 17.54 0.08 -0.89
CA ALA A 91 18.38 -0.38 0.22
C ALA A 91 18.75 -1.86 0.05
N ARG A 92 17.81 -2.69 -0.36
CA ARG A 92 18.04 -4.11 -0.64
C ARG A 92 19.03 -4.32 -1.78
N GLN A 93 18.85 -3.61 -2.89
CA GLN A 93 19.72 -3.72 -4.05
C GLN A 93 21.15 -3.29 -3.72
N THR A 94 21.32 -2.16 -3.05
CA THR A 94 22.62 -1.67 -2.59
C THR A 94 23.31 -2.73 -1.71
N SER A 95 22.58 -3.31 -0.78
CA SER A 95 23.12 -4.32 0.15
C SER A 95 23.57 -5.59 -0.58
N LEU A 96 22.79 -6.06 -1.55
CA LEU A 96 23.13 -7.24 -2.34
C LEU A 96 24.37 -6.99 -3.22
N LEU A 97 24.51 -5.79 -3.79
CA LEU A 97 25.69 -5.41 -4.58
C LEU A 97 26.95 -5.36 -3.70
N MET A 98 26.85 -4.77 -2.50
CA MET A 98 27.97 -4.69 -1.58
C MET A 98 28.42 -6.05 -1.05
N THR A 99 27.48 -6.95 -0.81
CA THR A 99 27.80 -8.32 -0.40
C THR A 99 28.50 -9.08 -1.52
N ARG A 100 28.06 -8.89 -2.76
CA ARG A 100 28.64 -9.56 -3.93
C ARG A 100 30.09 -9.11 -4.21
N GLN A 101 30.43 -7.86 -3.93
CA GLN A 101 31.78 -7.33 -4.09
C GLN A 101 32.79 -7.91 -3.11
N LYS A 102 32.34 -8.46 -1.97
CA LYS A 102 33.20 -9.08 -0.96
C LYS A 102 33.54 -10.54 -1.25
N GLU A 103 32.83 -11.17 -2.16
CA GLU A 103 33.10 -12.54 -2.59
C GLU A 103 34.13 -12.53 -3.77
#